data_9f583538e3f02610d564dd09976e5a33
#
_entry.id   9f583538e3f02610d564dd09976e5a33
#
_cell.length_a   1.000
_cell.length_b   1.000
_cell.length_c   1.000
_cell.angle_alpha   90.00
_cell.angle_beta   90.00
_cell.angle_gamma   90.00
#
_symmetry.space_group_name_H-M   'P 1'
#
loop_
_entity.id
_entity.type
_entity.pdbx_description
1 polymer ?
#
loop_
_entity_poly.entity_id
_entity_poly.type
_entity_poly.pdbx_seq_one_letter_code
_entity_poly.pdbx_strand_id
1 'polypeptide(L)'
;RRAEAREDGGDTYRGGEGALHTSYGRMTNPPYTAFVEAGRQAGYPVTDDYNGARFEGFGRMDMTVHNGRRWSTANAYLKPAMSRANLKVETHAFVERILFEGRRAVGVSWRRDGTSHVAKADREVILSAGSINSPKLLKLSGVGPAAELASHGIEVVADRPGVGENLQDHLEFYFQIASKEPITLYSAQGLVAKGRIGAQWLLMKNGLGATNHFESCGFIRSRPGIDYPDIQFHFLPLAVTYDGKGLASEH
;
A
#
# COMPACT_ATOMS: atom_id res chain seq x y z
N ARG A 1 5.20 4.21 14.46
CA ARG A 1 5.02 5.29 15.43
C ARG A 1 5.78 6.57 15.04
N ARG A 2 7.12 6.56 14.88
CA ARG A 2 7.90 7.79 14.54
C ARG A 2 7.55 8.40 13.18
N ALA A 3 7.12 7.59 12.22
CA ALA A 3 6.78 8.05 10.88
C ALA A 3 5.36 8.62 10.77
N GLU A 4 4.46 8.22 11.67
CA GLU A 4 3.03 8.48 11.60
C GLU A 4 2.63 9.80 12.26
N ALA A 5 1.68 10.47 11.64
CA ALA A 5 0.90 11.57 12.21
C ALA A 5 -0.59 11.22 12.07
N ARG A 6 -1.14 10.57 13.08
CA ARG A 6 -2.56 10.22 13.14
C ARG A 6 -3.41 11.46 13.36
N GLU A 7 -4.56 11.56 12.71
CA GLU A 7 -5.39 12.78 12.72
C GLU A 7 -5.94 13.19 14.09
N ASP A 8 -6.09 12.24 15.01
CA ASP A 8 -6.55 12.46 16.38
C ASP A 8 -5.41 12.45 17.42
N GLY A 9 -4.17 12.52 16.96
CA GLY A 9 -2.98 12.53 17.80
C GLY A 9 -2.37 11.15 18.01
N GLY A 10 -1.24 11.14 18.71
CA GLY A 10 -0.52 9.92 19.05
C GLY A 10 -0.88 9.40 20.44
N ASP A 11 -0.53 8.13 20.67
CA ASP A 11 -0.64 7.46 21.95
C ASP A 11 0.55 6.52 22.20
N THR A 12 0.40 5.57 23.12
CA THR A 12 1.44 4.56 23.41
C THR A 12 1.82 3.73 22.19
N TYR A 13 0.88 3.45 21.28
CA TYR A 13 1.07 2.60 20.09
C TYR A 13 1.26 3.41 18.82
N ARG A 14 0.54 4.51 18.67
CA ARG A 14 0.42 5.32 17.45
C ARG A 14 1.28 6.58 17.51
N GLY A 15 1.66 7.10 16.34
CA GLY A 15 2.39 8.34 16.20
C GLY A 15 1.46 9.53 15.94
N GLY A 16 1.80 10.72 16.49
CA GLY A 16 1.04 11.96 16.28
C GLY A 16 1.80 13.05 15.53
N GLU A 17 3.13 12.91 15.35
CA GLU A 17 3.99 14.02 14.87
C GLU A 17 4.87 13.63 13.67
N GLY A 18 4.63 12.47 13.05
CA GLY A 18 5.40 12.00 11.90
C GLY A 18 5.01 12.69 10.60
N ALA A 19 5.76 12.43 9.54
CA ALA A 19 5.49 12.98 8.22
C ALA A 19 4.39 12.24 7.45
N LEU A 20 4.13 10.98 7.81
CA LEU A 20 3.11 10.15 7.17
C LEU A 20 1.77 10.32 7.86
N HIS A 21 0.96 11.21 7.32
CA HIS A 21 -0.38 11.42 7.86
C HIS A 21 -1.31 10.24 7.58
N THR A 22 -2.04 9.84 8.62
CA THR A 22 -3.10 8.83 8.55
C THR A 22 -4.41 9.41 9.09
N SER A 23 -5.50 9.01 8.46
CA SER A 23 -6.86 9.28 8.89
C SER A 23 -7.66 7.99 8.87
N TYR A 24 -8.83 7.99 9.45
CA TYR A 24 -9.71 6.82 9.39
C TYR A 24 -10.99 7.09 8.62
N GLY A 25 -11.63 6.02 8.19
CA GLY A 25 -12.90 6.05 7.48
C GLY A 25 -13.98 6.76 8.27
N ARG A 26 -14.75 7.62 7.62
CA ARG A 26 -15.86 8.35 8.26
C ARG A 26 -17.09 7.48 8.44
N MET A 27 -17.12 6.32 7.76
CA MET A 27 -18.20 5.32 7.82
C MET A 27 -19.59 5.94 7.59
N THR A 28 -19.66 6.90 6.65
CA THR A 28 -20.90 7.64 6.37
C THR A 28 -21.91 6.82 5.59
N ASN A 29 -21.47 5.75 4.92
CA ASN A 29 -22.36 4.84 4.24
C ASN A 29 -22.85 3.75 5.21
N PRO A 30 -24.18 3.50 5.35
CA PRO A 30 -24.72 2.57 6.33
C PRO A 30 -24.15 1.14 6.31
N PRO A 31 -23.84 0.51 5.18
CA PRO A 31 -23.19 -0.79 5.12
C PRO A 31 -21.89 -0.92 5.89
N TYR A 32 -21.10 0.13 6.08
CA TYR A 32 -19.87 0.06 6.88
C TYR A 32 -20.15 -0.27 8.35
N THR A 33 -21.14 0.43 8.92
CA THR A 33 -21.55 0.18 10.32
C THR A 33 -22.25 -1.16 10.44
N ALA A 34 -23.07 -1.54 9.45
CA ALA A 34 -23.72 -2.84 9.43
C ALA A 34 -22.71 -4.00 9.39
N PHE A 35 -21.59 -3.84 8.66
CA PHE A 35 -20.53 -4.84 8.61
C PHE A 35 -19.84 -5.02 9.97
N VAL A 36 -19.52 -3.95 10.67
CA VAL A 36 -18.95 -4.01 12.02
C VAL A 36 -19.92 -4.66 13.00
N GLU A 37 -21.19 -4.29 12.92
CA GLU A 37 -22.25 -4.85 13.76
C GLU A 37 -22.48 -6.35 13.47
N ALA A 38 -22.41 -6.78 12.22
CA ALA A 38 -22.49 -8.19 11.86
C ALA A 38 -21.33 -8.99 12.47
N GLY A 39 -20.11 -8.43 12.48
CA GLY A 39 -18.98 -9.03 13.18
C GLY A 39 -19.22 -9.18 14.69
N ARG A 40 -19.80 -8.16 15.32
CA ARG A 40 -20.16 -8.20 16.75
C ARG A 40 -21.23 -9.26 17.02
N GLN A 41 -22.26 -9.37 16.18
CA GLN A 41 -23.31 -10.39 16.32
C GLN A 41 -22.78 -11.81 16.11
N ALA A 42 -21.73 -11.97 15.29
CA ALA A 42 -21.02 -13.24 15.11
C ALA A 42 -20.09 -13.59 16.28
N GLY A 43 -20.06 -12.76 17.33
CA GLY A 43 -19.27 -13.02 18.55
C GLY A 43 -17.84 -12.50 18.52
N TYR A 44 -17.45 -11.74 17.51
CA TYR A 44 -16.13 -11.13 17.44
C TYR A 44 -16.09 -9.78 18.17
N PRO A 45 -14.94 -9.39 18.72
CA PRO A 45 -14.80 -8.09 19.35
C PRO A 45 -14.92 -6.94 18.34
N VAL A 46 -15.30 -5.77 18.83
CA VAL A 46 -15.15 -4.50 18.11
C VAL A 46 -13.87 -3.84 18.60
N THR A 47 -13.07 -3.33 17.66
CA THR A 47 -11.85 -2.58 17.95
C THR A 47 -11.94 -1.16 17.41
N ASP A 48 -11.52 -0.20 18.22
CA ASP A 48 -11.43 1.21 17.80
C ASP A 48 -10.13 1.49 17.04
N ASP A 49 -9.11 0.65 17.26
CA ASP A 49 -7.81 0.76 16.61
C ASP A 49 -7.13 -0.62 16.49
N TYR A 50 -7.18 -1.21 15.29
CA TYR A 50 -6.52 -2.49 15.01
C TYR A 50 -4.98 -2.37 14.87
N ASN A 51 -4.44 -1.16 14.83
CA ASN A 51 -3.00 -0.89 14.89
C ASN A 51 -2.53 -0.50 16.30
N GLY A 52 -3.44 -0.51 17.28
CA GLY A 52 -3.20 -0.19 18.68
C GLY A 52 -2.94 -1.41 19.56
N ALA A 53 -3.45 -1.36 20.79
CA ALA A 53 -3.28 -2.43 21.78
C ALA A 53 -4.02 -3.73 21.42
N ARG A 54 -5.10 -3.63 20.66
CA ARG A 54 -5.97 -4.75 20.30
C ARG A 54 -6.08 -4.87 18.77
N PHE A 55 -5.35 -5.82 18.22
CA PHE A 55 -5.33 -6.08 16.79
C PHE A 55 -6.60 -6.79 16.29
N GLU A 56 -7.11 -7.77 17.05
CA GLU A 56 -8.27 -8.58 16.66
C GLU A 56 -9.58 -7.83 16.86
N GLY A 57 -10.47 -7.91 15.88
CA GLY A 57 -11.83 -7.37 15.92
C GLY A 57 -12.26 -6.69 14.64
N PHE A 58 -13.50 -6.23 14.64
CA PHE A 58 -14.09 -5.44 13.56
C PHE A 58 -14.08 -3.96 13.93
N GLY A 59 -13.81 -3.09 12.97
CA GLY A 59 -13.73 -1.66 13.25
C GLY A 59 -13.52 -0.80 12.02
N ARG A 60 -13.22 0.47 12.28
CA ARG A 60 -12.88 1.44 11.23
C ARG A 60 -11.50 1.15 10.67
N MET A 61 -11.34 1.38 9.37
CA MET A 61 -10.07 1.22 8.69
C MET A 61 -9.29 2.54 8.62
N ASP A 62 -7.98 2.46 8.85
CA ASP A 62 -7.07 3.58 8.64
C ASP A 62 -6.73 3.76 7.17
N MET A 63 -6.50 5.00 6.79
CA MET A 63 -6.14 5.40 5.43
C MET A 63 -4.95 6.34 5.44
N THR A 64 -4.05 6.20 4.48
CA THR A 64 -3.02 7.22 4.22
C THR A 64 -3.61 8.35 3.38
N VAL A 65 -4.47 9.14 4.02
CA VAL A 65 -5.16 10.31 3.47
C VAL A 65 -4.92 11.50 4.38
N HIS A 66 -4.61 12.65 3.79
CA HIS A 66 -4.45 13.92 4.50
C HIS A 66 -5.07 15.06 3.68
N ASN A 67 -5.90 15.86 4.31
CA ASN A 67 -6.62 16.96 3.65
C ASN A 67 -7.35 16.48 2.39
N GLY A 68 -8.04 15.34 2.46
CA GLY A 68 -8.78 14.74 1.36
C GLY A 68 -7.95 14.29 0.16
N ARG A 69 -6.65 14.08 0.34
CA ARG A 69 -5.73 13.61 -0.70
C ARG A 69 -4.96 12.38 -0.23
N ARG A 70 -4.69 11.47 -1.14
CA ARG A 70 -3.78 10.35 -0.88
C ARG A 70 -2.41 10.88 -0.42
N TRP A 71 -2.00 10.46 0.76
CA TRP A 71 -0.74 10.89 1.38
C TRP A 71 0.32 9.81 1.20
N SER A 72 0.89 9.76 0.00
CA SER A 72 1.95 8.81 -0.32
C SER A 72 3.29 9.22 0.31
N THR A 73 4.25 8.30 0.31
CA THR A 73 5.64 8.59 0.73
C THR A 73 6.27 9.73 -0.06
N ALA A 74 5.87 9.91 -1.33
CA ALA A 74 6.29 11.06 -2.10
C ALA A 74 5.79 12.38 -1.51
N ASN A 75 4.54 12.43 -1.03
CA ASN A 75 3.99 13.62 -0.37
C ASN A 75 4.59 13.81 1.03
N ALA A 76 4.78 12.71 1.78
CA ALA A 76 5.27 12.77 3.15
C ALA A 76 6.76 13.12 3.24
N TYR A 77 7.59 12.58 2.36
CA TYR A 77 9.05 12.65 2.49
C TYR A 77 9.74 13.31 1.29
N LEU A 78 9.41 12.91 0.05
CA LEU A 78 10.15 13.35 -1.12
C LEU A 78 9.92 14.84 -1.40
N LYS A 79 8.67 15.28 -1.54
CA LYS A 79 8.34 16.66 -1.89
C LYS A 79 8.91 17.68 -0.90
N PRO A 80 8.80 17.48 0.43
CA PRO A 80 9.43 18.39 1.39
C PRO A 80 10.96 18.43 1.29
N ALA A 81 11.59 17.34 0.80
CA ALA A 81 13.04 17.27 0.67
C ALA A 81 13.57 17.79 -0.68
N MET A 82 12.72 18.04 -1.68
CA MET A 82 13.16 18.40 -3.04
C MET A 82 13.93 19.71 -3.13
N SER A 83 13.77 20.61 -2.17
CA SER A 83 14.55 21.87 -2.09
C SER A 83 15.96 21.67 -1.54
N ARG A 84 16.33 20.50 -1.06
CA ARG A 84 17.66 20.24 -0.50
C ARG A 84 18.70 20.18 -1.61
N ALA A 85 19.78 20.94 -1.49
CA ALA A 85 20.87 20.98 -2.49
C ALA A 85 21.57 19.63 -2.67
N ASN A 86 21.52 18.75 -1.65
CA ASN A 86 22.11 17.41 -1.68
C ASN A 86 21.15 16.30 -2.15
N LEU A 87 19.96 16.64 -2.65
CA LEU A 87 19.01 15.69 -3.22
C LEU A 87 18.84 15.93 -4.72
N LYS A 88 19.13 14.89 -5.51
CA LYS A 88 18.83 14.87 -6.94
C LYS A 88 17.84 13.74 -7.23
N VAL A 89 16.76 14.05 -7.93
CA VAL A 89 15.73 13.07 -8.32
C VAL A 89 15.76 12.92 -9.83
N GLU A 90 16.06 11.71 -10.29
CA GLU A 90 16.02 11.33 -11.70
C GLU A 90 14.82 10.44 -11.97
N THR A 91 13.87 10.95 -12.74
CA THR A 91 12.69 10.19 -13.19
C THR A 91 12.92 9.58 -14.58
N HIS A 92 12.09 8.58 -14.95
CA HIS A 92 12.24 7.83 -16.19
C HIS A 92 13.63 7.18 -16.33
N ALA A 93 14.31 6.96 -15.21
CA ALA A 93 15.62 6.31 -15.15
C ALA A 93 15.42 4.81 -14.96
N PHE A 94 15.54 4.04 -16.03
CA PHE A 94 15.46 2.57 -15.98
C PHE A 94 16.79 2.01 -15.53
N VAL A 95 16.88 1.61 -14.26
CA VAL A 95 18.09 1.02 -13.69
C VAL A 95 18.28 -0.39 -14.25
N GLU A 96 19.45 -0.64 -14.85
CA GLU A 96 19.77 -1.90 -15.52
C GLU A 96 20.65 -2.80 -14.66
N ARG A 97 21.59 -2.21 -13.90
CA ARG A 97 22.52 -2.95 -13.04
C ARG A 97 22.99 -2.13 -11.85
N ILE A 98 23.30 -2.83 -10.77
CA ILE A 98 24.15 -2.34 -9.68
C ILE A 98 25.59 -2.64 -10.11
N LEU A 99 26.48 -1.66 -9.97
CA LEU A 99 27.89 -1.78 -10.31
C LEU A 99 28.67 -2.18 -9.06
N PHE A 100 29.58 -3.15 -9.23
CA PHE A 100 30.39 -3.69 -8.15
C PHE A 100 31.90 -3.52 -8.45
N GLU A 101 32.68 -3.24 -7.41
CA GLU A 101 34.11 -3.44 -7.35
C GLU A 101 34.38 -4.55 -6.32
N GLY A 102 34.74 -5.73 -6.79
CA GLY A 102 34.70 -6.94 -5.99
C GLY A 102 33.29 -7.21 -5.45
N ARG A 103 33.11 -7.10 -4.12
CA ARG A 103 31.80 -7.27 -3.45
C ARG A 103 31.18 -5.96 -2.96
N ARG A 104 31.79 -4.82 -3.26
CA ARG A 104 31.31 -3.51 -2.87
C ARG A 104 30.43 -2.92 -3.98
N ALA A 105 29.20 -2.54 -3.67
CA ALA A 105 28.37 -1.75 -4.56
C ALA A 105 28.91 -0.32 -4.66
N VAL A 106 29.28 0.11 -5.87
CA VAL A 106 29.93 1.41 -6.15
C VAL A 106 29.08 2.33 -7.04
N GLY A 107 27.88 1.91 -7.40
CA GLY A 107 27.00 2.72 -8.22
C GLY A 107 25.92 1.91 -8.92
N VAL A 108 25.26 2.56 -9.88
CA VAL A 108 24.25 1.93 -10.75
C VAL A 108 24.42 2.40 -12.18
N SER A 109 24.14 1.52 -13.16
CA SER A 109 23.88 1.91 -14.54
C SER A 109 22.39 2.00 -14.80
N TRP A 110 21.98 2.98 -15.57
CA TRP A 110 20.58 3.20 -15.90
C TRP A 110 20.44 3.82 -17.30
N ARG A 111 19.27 3.69 -17.91
CA ARG A 111 18.96 4.17 -19.24
C ARG A 111 17.78 5.12 -19.23
N ARG A 112 17.86 6.17 -20.03
CA ARG A 112 16.76 7.07 -20.35
C ARG A 112 16.83 7.46 -21.83
N ASP A 113 15.71 7.37 -22.52
CA ASP A 113 15.59 7.73 -23.94
C ASP A 113 16.67 7.11 -24.82
N GLY A 114 16.98 5.83 -24.57
CA GLY A 114 18.01 5.07 -25.30
C GLY A 114 19.45 5.35 -24.87
N THR A 115 19.70 6.36 -24.04
CA THR A 115 21.05 6.75 -23.59
C THR A 115 21.37 6.10 -22.25
N SER A 116 22.56 5.50 -22.16
CA SER A 116 23.08 4.90 -20.93
C SER A 116 23.80 5.93 -20.05
N HIS A 117 23.58 5.82 -18.76
CA HIS A 117 24.15 6.69 -17.73
C HIS A 117 24.70 5.85 -16.59
N VAL A 118 25.61 6.45 -15.82
CA VAL A 118 26.16 5.85 -14.59
C VAL A 118 26.05 6.88 -13.45
N ALA A 119 25.57 6.40 -12.31
CA ALA A 119 25.65 7.14 -11.05
C ALA A 119 26.56 6.38 -10.09
N LYS A 120 27.61 7.05 -9.57
CA LYS A 120 28.53 6.48 -8.58
C LYS A 120 28.00 6.68 -7.17
N ALA A 121 28.33 5.76 -6.28
CA ALA A 121 27.96 5.81 -4.87
C ALA A 121 29.23 5.72 -4.01
N ASP A 122 29.48 6.75 -3.22
CA ASP A 122 30.64 6.79 -2.31
C ASP A 122 30.42 5.94 -1.05
N ARG A 123 29.16 5.81 -0.61
CA ARG A 123 28.78 5.09 0.62
C ARG A 123 28.05 3.80 0.33
N GLU A 124 26.84 3.89 -0.24
CA GLU A 124 25.95 2.75 -0.42
C GLU A 124 24.97 2.95 -1.60
N VAL A 125 24.43 1.85 -2.09
CA VAL A 125 23.29 1.81 -3.02
C VAL A 125 22.09 1.23 -2.27
N ILE A 126 21.01 2.01 -2.14
CA ILE A 126 19.78 1.59 -1.48
C ILE A 126 18.81 1.05 -2.55
N LEU A 127 18.48 -0.22 -2.46
CA LEU A 127 17.58 -0.90 -3.39
C LEU A 127 16.16 -0.98 -2.81
N SER A 128 15.22 -0.25 -3.42
CA SER A 128 13.81 -0.18 -3.00
C SER A 128 12.86 -0.33 -4.19
N ALA A 129 13.14 -1.28 -5.09
CA ALA A 129 12.40 -1.45 -6.35
C ALA A 129 11.18 -2.41 -6.23
N GLY A 130 10.83 -2.81 -5.01
CA GLY A 130 9.72 -3.72 -4.72
C GLY A 130 10.09 -5.20 -4.78
N SER A 131 9.14 -6.07 -4.42
CA SER A 131 9.35 -7.50 -4.23
C SER A 131 9.76 -8.26 -5.49
N ILE A 132 9.41 -7.75 -6.68
CA ILE A 132 9.76 -8.36 -7.97
C ILE A 132 11.03 -7.73 -8.55
N ASN A 133 11.10 -6.39 -8.62
CA ASN A 133 12.22 -5.73 -9.31
C ASN A 133 13.51 -5.69 -8.48
N SER A 134 13.44 -5.70 -7.15
CA SER A 134 14.64 -5.74 -6.32
C SER A 134 15.43 -7.04 -6.51
N PRO A 135 14.85 -8.24 -6.38
CA PRO A 135 15.58 -9.47 -6.66
C PRO A 135 15.98 -9.60 -8.14
N LYS A 136 15.14 -9.15 -9.08
CA LYS A 136 15.51 -9.10 -10.49
C LYS A 136 16.78 -8.28 -10.71
N LEU A 137 16.86 -7.08 -10.14
CA LEU A 137 18.01 -6.20 -10.29
C LEU A 137 19.27 -6.79 -9.63
N LEU A 138 19.12 -7.44 -8.47
CA LEU A 138 20.21 -8.17 -7.83
C LEU A 138 20.74 -9.28 -8.74
N LYS A 139 19.86 -10.14 -9.26
CA LYS A 139 20.25 -11.24 -10.17
C LYS A 139 20.93 -10.73 -11.44
N LEU A 140 20.38 -9.70 -12.09
CA LEU A 140 21.00 -9.06 -13.25
C LEU A 140 22.38 -8.45 -12.94
N SER A 141 22.65 -8.16 -11.70
CA SER A 141 23.91 -7.57 -11.21
C SER A 141 24.89 -8.61 -10.64
N GLY A 142 24.59 -9.91 -10.79
CA GLY A 142 25.47 -10.99 -10.33
C GLY A 142 25.27 -11.41 -8.88
N VAL A 143 24.19 -10.99 -8.22
CA VAL A 143 23.86 -11.37 -6.83
C VAL A 143 22.61 -12.25 -6.82
N GLY A 144 22.78 -13.54 -6.59
CA GLY A 144 21.68 -14.53 -6.63
C GLY A 144 22.20 -15.96 -6.62
N PRO A 145 21.33 -16.96 -6.90
CA PRO A 145 21.73 -18.36 -6.97
C PRO A 145 22.77 -18.56 -8.09
N ALA A 146 23.98 -19.00 -7.74
CA ALA A 146 25.10 -19.07 -8.68
C ALA A 146 24.81 -19.91 -9.93
N ALA A 147 24.14 -21.08 -9.77
CA ALA A 147 23.81 -21.95 -10.89
C ALA A 147 22.81 -21.29 -11.87
N GLU A 148 21.80 -20.57 -11.35
CA GLU A 148 20.85 -19.80 -12.18
C GLU A 148 21.56 -18.68 -12.94
N LEU A 149 22.40 -17.89 -12.25
CA LEU A 149 23.14 -16.79 -12.87
C LEU A 149 24.05 -17.31 -13.99
N ALA A 150 24.79 -18.38 -13.73
CA ALA A 150 25.67 -19.00 -14.72
C ALA A 150 24.91 -19.52 -15.96
N SER A 151 23.70 -20.09 -15.78
CA SER A 151 22.86 -20.57 -16.89
C SER A 151 22.41 -19.43 -17.83
N HIS A 152 22.37 -18.19 -17.33
CA HIS A 152 22.07 -16.99 -18.10
C HIS A 152 23.32 -16.20 -18.53
N GLY A 153 24.52 -16.74 -18.34
CA GLY A 153 25.77 -16.06 -18.69
C GLY A 153 26.06 -14.82 -17.82
N ILE A 154 25.49 -14.75 -16.63
CA ILE A 154 25.70 -13.65 -15.69
C ILE A 154 26.87 -14.03 -14.77
N GLU A 155 27.89 -13.17 -14.71
CA GLU A 155 29.02 -13.33 -13.79
C GLU A 155 28.55 -13.26 -12.34
N VAL A 156 29.00 -14.22 -11.52
CA VAL A 156 28.60 -14.33 -10.12
C VAL A 156 29.48 -13.43 -9.24
N VAL A 157 28.89 -12.34 -8.75
CA VAL A 157 29.49 -11.46 -7.74
C VAL A 157 29.34 -12.04 -6.32
N ALA A 158 28.15 -12.57 -6.04
CA ALA A 158 27.88 -13.21 -4.76
C ALA A 158 26.79 -14.28 -4.92
N ASP A 159 27.10 -15.52 -4.51
CA ASP A 159 26.13 -16.59 -4.41
C ASP A 159 25.19 -16.31 -3.22
N ARG A 160 23.92 -16.10 -3.55
CA ARG A 160 22.83 -15.83 -2.60
C ARG A 160 21.57 -16.57 -3.01
N PRO A 161 21.42 -17.84 -2.60
CA PRO A 161 20.34 -18.71 -3.06
C PRO A 161 18.95 -18.21 -2.68
N GLY A 162 18.82 -17.38 -1.64
CA GLY A 162 17.52 -16.81 -1.23
C GLY A 162 17.04 -15.62 -2.07
N VAL A 163 17.83 -15.09 -3.01
CA VAL A 163 17.41 -13.95 -3.83
C VAL A 163 16.35 -14.37 -4.84
N GLY A 164 15.15 -13.82 -4.69
CA GLY A 164 13.99 -14.10 -5.54
C GLY A 164 13.19 -15.33 -5.12
N GLU A 165 13.55 -15.95 -4.01
CA GLU A 165 12.84 -17.09 -3.44
C GLU A 165 11.79 -16.64 -2.42
N ASN A 166 10.87 -17.56 -2.11
CA ASN A 166 9.85 -17.40 -1.07
C ASN A 166 8.96 -16.17 -1.24
N LEU A 167 8.68 -15.75 -2.48
CA LEU A 167 7.69 -14.72 -2.73
C LEU A 167 6.32 -15.23 -2.26
N GLN A 168 5.68 -14.44 -1.40
CA GLN A 168 4.33 -14.70 -0.90
C GLN A 168 3.42 -13.53 -1.25
N ASP A 169 2.17 -13.84 -1.56
CA ASP A 169 1.12 -12.86 -1.76
C ASP A 169 -0.12 -13.29 -0.98
N HIS A 170 -1.04 -12.36 -0.76
CA HIS A 170 -2.27 -12.63 -0.04
C HIS A 170 -3.20 -13.51 -0.88
N LEU A 171 -3.71 -14.57 -0.27
CA LEU A 171 -4.82 -15.32 -0.85
C LEU A 171 -6.10 -14.53 -0.59
N GLU A 172 -6.82 -14.15 -1.65
CA GLU A 172 -7.98 -13.27 -1.57
C GLU A 172 -9.23 -13.95 -2.13
N PHE A 173 -10.36 -13.74 -1.45
CA PHE A 173 -11.67 -14.17 -1.90
C PHE A 173 -12.64 -13.00 -1.87
N TYR A 174 -13.50 -12.90 -2.87
CA TYR A 174 -14.58 -11.93 -2.92
C TYR A 174 -15.91 -12.60 -2.61
N PHE A 175 -16.55 -12.10 -1.54
CA PHE A 175 -17.95 -12.39 -1.26
C PHE A 175 -18.76 -11.18 -1.69
N GLN A 176 -19.62 -11.34 -2.69
CA GLN A 176 -20.46 -10.27 -3.21
C GLN A 176 -21.92 -10.60 -2.91
N ILE A 177 -22.61 -9.64 -2.32
CA ILE A 177 -24.01 -9.76 -1.91
C ILE A 177 -24.76 -8.56 -2.43
N ALA A 178 -25.85 -8.79 -3.18
CA ALA A 178 -26.72 -7.73 -3.65
C ALA A 178 -27.52 -7.12 -2.48
N SER A 179 -27.58 -5.80 -2.44
CA SER A 179 -28.41 -5.08 -1.47
C SER A 179 -29.84 -4.93 -2.01
N LYS A 180 -30.82 -5.17 -1.14
CA LYS A 180 -32.24 -4.93 -1.47
C LYS A 180 -32.60 -3.44 -1.50
N GLU A 181 -31.76 -2.60 -0.88
CA GLU A 181 -31.96 -1.17 -0.79
C GLU A 181 -30.86 -0.41 -1.53
N PRO A 182 -31.13 0.77 -2.12
CA PRO A 182 -30.16 1.54 -2.88
C PRO A 182 -29.21 2.34 -1.98
N ILE A 183 -28.56 1.66 -1.03
CA ILE A 183 -27.67 2.26 -0.01
C ILE A 183 -26.18 2.07 -0.30
N THR A 184 -25.82 1.39 -1.38
CA THR A 184 -24.42 1.14 -1.74
C THR A 184 -23.82 2.31 -2.55
N LEU A 185 -22.52 2.26 -2.78
CA LEU A 185 -21.82 3.25 -3.62
C LEU A 185 -22.17 3.11 -5.12
N TYR A 186 -22.99 2.15 -5.51
CA TYR A 186 -23.45 2.02 -6.88
C TYR A 186 -24.14 3.30 -7.38
N SER A 187 -24.99 3.94 -6.56
CA SER A 187 -25.63 5.22 -6.89
C SER A 187 -24.66 6.37 -7.16
N ALA A 188 -23.43 6.27 -6.70
CA ALA A 188 -22.37 7.27 -6.95
C ALA A 188 -21.71 7.16 -8.34
N GLN A 189 -22.05 6.14 -9.14
CA GLN A 189 -21.41 5.88 -10.43
C GLN A 189 -21.95 6.75 -11.58
N GLY A 190 -23.13 7.35 -11.43
CA GLY A 190 -23.74 8.20 -12.46
C GLY A 190 -22.92 9.48 -12.73
N LEU A 191 -22.96 10.00 -13.96
CA LEU A 191 -22.21 11.18 -14.36
C LEU A 191 -22.48 12.39 -13.47
N VAL A 192 -23.74 12.63 -13.11
CA VAL A 192 -24.14 13.74 -12.23
C VAL A 192 -23.55 13.54 -10.82
N ALA A 193 -23.63 12.33 -10.30
CA ALA A 193 -23.06 12.00 -8.99
C ALA A 193 -21.55 12.20 -8.99
N LYS A 194 -20.84 11.70 -10.00
CA LYS A 194 -19.40 11.92 -10.19
C LYS A 194 -19.04 13.38 -10.28
N GLY A 195 -19.83 14.18 -11.02
CA GLY A 195 -19.66 15.63 -11.11
C GLY A 195 -19.79 16.34 -9.76
N ARG A 196 -20.81 15.97 -8.96
CA ARG A 196 -21.00 16.48 -7.60
C ARG A 196 -19.87 16.07 -6.65
N ILE A 197 -19.46 14.80 -6.68
CA ILE A 197 -18.34 14.28 -5.86
C ILE A 197 -17.06 15.04 -6.23
N GLY A 198 -16.78 15.21 -7.52
CA GLY A 198 -15.62 15.96 -8.00
C GLY A 198 -15.63 17.43 -7.55
N ALA A 199 -16.76 18.12 -7.68
CA ALA A 199 -16.91 19.50 -7.23
C ALA A 199 -16.74 19.62 -5.71
N GLN A 200 -17.39 18.75 -4.94
CA GLN A 200 -17.23 18.71 -3.48
C GLN A 200 -15.77 18.49 -3.08
N TRP A 201 -15.07 17.55 -3.72
CA TRP A 201 -13.67 17.33 -3.44
C TRP A 201 -12.78 18.49 -3.83
N LEU A 202 -13.03 19.12 -4.99
CA LEU A 202 -12.26 20.28 -5.44
C LEU A 202 -12.37 21.48 -4.49
N LEU A 203 -13.59 21.75 -4.02
CA LEU A 203 -13.88 22.92 -3.20
C LEU A 203 -13.61 22.68 -1.71
N MET A 204 -13.97 21.49 -1.20
CA MET A 204 -14.02 21.23 0.25
C MET A 204 -13.02 20.16 0.71
N LYS A 205 -12.40 19.40 -0.21
CA LYS A 205 -11.48 18.29 0.10
C LYS A 205 -12.08 17.21 1.01
N ASN A 206 -13.37 16.97 0.92
CA ASN A 206 -14.10 15.97 1.69
C ASN A 206 -15.07 15.15 0.84
N GLY A 207 -15.91 14.34 1.49
CA GLY A 207 -16.88 13.45 0.84
C GLY A 207 -16.24 12.23 0.18
N LEU A 208 -16.98 11.59 -0.73
CA LEU A 208 -16.55 10.35 -1.38
C LEU A 208 -15.27 10.50 -2.20
N GLY A 209 -14.94 11.68 -2.70
CA GLY A 209 -13.67 11.94 -3.39
C GLY A 209 -12.43 12.00 -2.48
N ALA A 210 -12.62 11.97 -1.17
CA ALA A 210 -11.56 12.11 -0.16
C ALA A 210 -11.28 10.83 0.63
N THR A 211 -11.83 9.69 0.20
CA THR A 211 -11.67 8.39 0.86
C THR A 211 -11.18 7.33 -0.14
N ASN A 212 -10.64 6.22 0.36
CA ASN A 212 -10.31 5.03 -0.42
C ASN A 212 -11.48 4.04 -0.53
N HIS A 213 -12.63 4.34 0.07
CA HIS A 213 -13.85 3.54 0.14
C HIS A 213 -13.75 2.21 0.92
N PHE A 214 -12.61 1.85 1.46
CA PHE A 214 -12.45 0.75 2.42
C PHE A 214 -12.43 1.35 3.82
N GLU A 215 -13.61 1.62 4.39
CA GLU A 215 -13.72 2.37 5.64
C GLU A 215 -14.00 1.50 6.86
N SER A 216 -14.31 0.21 6.65
CA SER A 216 -14.40 -0.79 7.70
C SER A 216 -13.62 -2.05 7.36
N CYS A 217 -13.15 -2.73 8.38
CA CYS A 217 -12.34 -3.93 8.28
C CYS A 217 -12.64 -4.88 9.44
N GLY A 218 -12.09 -6.08 9.34
CA GLY A 218 -12.08 -7.04 10.43
C GLY A 218 -10.81 -7.88 10.38
N PHE A 219 -10.28 -8.20 11.56
CA PHE A 219 -9.16 -9.10 11.74
C PHE A 219 -9.58 -10.18 12.72
N ILE A 220 -9.54 -11.44 12.29
CA ILE A 220 -9.95 -12.57 13.13
C ILE A 220 -8.96 -13.73 13.03
N ARG A 221 -9.00 -14.59 14.03
CA ARG A 221 -8.32 -15.87 14.01
C ARG A 221 -9.22 -16.92 13.35
N SER A 222 -8.66 -17.69 12.39
CA SER A 222 -9.40 -18.78 11.73
C SER A 222 -9.75 -19.93 12.69
N ARG A 223 -9.00 -20.07 13.77
CA ARG A 223 -9.19 -21.11 14.80
C ARG A 223 -8.59 -20.69 16.13
N PRO A 224 -9.06 -21.26 17.24
CA PRO A 224 -8.44 -21.06 18.55
C PRO A 224 -6.96 -21.50 18.58
N GLY A 225 -6.15 -20.82 19.37
CA GLY A 225 -4.76 -21.19 19.65
C GLY A 225 -3.71 -20.69 18.68
N ILE A 226 -4.07 -19.90 17.67
CA ILE A 226 -3.09 -19.16 16.86
C ILE A 226 -2.75 -17.82 17.51
N ASP A 227 -1.49 -17.40 17.39
CA ASP A 227 -0.94 -16.27 18.16
C ASP A 227 -1.51 -14.92 17.71
N TYR A 228 -1.86 -14.77 16.42
CA TYR A 228 -2.36 -13.52 15.82
C TYR A 228 -3.44 -13.80 14.78
N PRO A 229 -4.30 -12.80 14.47
CA PRO A 229 -5.27 -12.92 13.39
C PRO A 229 -4.61 -13.24 12.06
N ASP A 230 -5.16 -14.24 11.37
CA ASP A 230 -4.67 -14.74 10.07
C ASP A 230 -5.71 -14.55 8.95
N ILE A 231 -6.87 -13.97 9.28
CA ILE A 231 -7.88 -13.55 8.31
C ILE A 231 -8.11 -12.06 8.45
N GLN A 232 -8.05 -11.36 7.32
CA GLN A 232 -8.39 -9.95 7.21
C GLN A 232 -9.58 -9.75 6.28
N PHE A 233 -10.54 -8.94 6.71
CA PHE A 233 -11.65 -8.49 5.88
C PHE A 233 -11.45 -7.05 5.47
N HIS A 234 -11.65 -6.78 4.18
CA HIS A 234 -11.82 -5.45 3.61
C HIS A 234 -13.26 -5.32 3.15
N PHE A 235 -14.01 -4.40 3.73
CA PHE A 235 -15.39 -4.19 3.32
C PHE A 235 -15.50 -3.01 2.36
N LEU A 236 -16.10 -3.25 1.20
CA LEU A 236 -16.40 -2.25 0.19
C LEU A 236 -17.89 -2.31 -0.15
N PRO A 237 -18.68 -1.24 0.06
CA PRO A 237 -20.10 -1.22 -0.30
C PRO A 237 -20.31 -0.97 -1.80
N LEU A 238 -19.58 -1.70 -2.64
CA LEU A 238 -19.64 -1.68 -4.09
C LEU A 238 -19.01 -2.97 -4.60
N ALA A 239 -19.71 -3.76 -5.38
CA ALA A 239 -19.13 -4.92 -6.02
C ALA A 239 -18.22 -4.51 -7.19
N VAL A 240 -17.06 -5.13 -7.26
CA VAL A 240 -16.06 -4.92 -8.31
C VAL A 240 -15.65 -6.27 -8.88
N THR A 241 -15.22 -6.30 -10.15
CA THR A 241 -14.57 -7.49 -10.71
C THR A 241 -13.20 -7.72 -10.07
N TYR A 242 -12.71 -8.95 -10.08
CA TYR A 242 -11.44 -9.33 -9.45
C TYR A 242 -10.25 -8.53 -9.97
N ASP A 243 -10.27 -8.15 -11.26
CA ASP A 243 -9.24 -7.29 -11.87
C ASP A 243 -9.42 -5.78 -11.57
N GLY A 244 -10.47 -5.42 -10.81
CA GLY A 244 -10.78 -4.03 -10.43
C GLY A 244 -11.24 -3.13 -11.57
N LYS A 245 -11.45 -3.67 -12.78
CA LYS A 245 -11.81 -2.87 -13.97
C LYS A 245 -13.32 -2.77 -14.20
N GLY A 246 -14.06 -3.80 -13.80
CA GLY A 246 -15.50 -3.83 -13.88
C GLY A 246 -16.16 -3.43 -12.55
N LEU A 247 -17.28 -2.73 -12.63
CA LEU A 247 -18.13 -2.41 -11.50
C LEU A 247 -19.44 -3.19 -11.63
N ALA A 248 -20.08 -3.46 -10.49
CA ALA A 248 -21.40 -4.08 -10.47
C ALA A 248 -22.41 -3.26 -11.27
N SER A 249 -23.43 -3.94 -11.79
CA SER A 249 -24.57 -3.35 -12.50
C SER A 249 -25.77 -3.05 -11.58
N GLU A 250 -25.67 -3.39 -10.30
CA GLU A 250 -26.74 -3.26 -9.30
C GLU A 250 -26.18 -2.96 -7.90
N HIS A 251 -27.10 -2.64 -6.97
CA HIS A 251 -26.76 -2.35 -5.56
C HIS A 251 -26.37 -3.60 -4.78
#